data_96eeacd0a6e85c2f41553a3db15a4d3d
#
_entry.id   96eeacd0a6e85c2f41553a3db15a4d3d
#
_cell.length_a   1.000
_cell.length_b   1.000
_cell.length_c   1.000
_cell.angle_alpha   90.00
_cell.angle_beta   90.00
_cell.angle_gamma   90.00
#
_symmetry.space_group_name_H-M   'P 1'
#
loop_
_entity.id
_entity.type
_entity.pdbx_description
1 polymer ?
#
loop_
_entity_poly.entity_id
_entity_poly.type
_entity_poly.pdbx_seq_one_letter_code
_entity_poly.pdbx_strand_id
1 'polypeptide(L)'
;MKLFTLDEANALLPTVRLIIEAISRAHRRVAARREAAQVAAAGAALGGGYMPGAEKYLAALLTIAERSGEIEALGVQIKDYERGLIDFPTLREGRVVLLCWQLGEGDSIEWWHDMEAGFAGRQPI
;
A
#
# COMPACT_ATOMS: atom_id res chain seq x y z
N MET A 1 -6.98 7.53 -15.80
CA MET A 1 -6.16 6.39 -15.32
C MET A 1 -4.87 6.34 -16.13
N LYS A 2 -3.75 6.30 -15.44
CA LYS A 2 -2.46 6.14 -16.11
C LYS A 2 -2.25 4.66 -16.47
N LEU A 3 -1.84 4.41 -17.71
CA LEU A 3 -1.49 3.07 -18.17
C LEU A 3 0.03 2.94 -18.28
N PHE A 4 0.53 1.80 -17.86
CA PHE A 4 1.96 1.47 -17.90
C PHE A 4 2.19 0.34 -18.90
N THR A 5 3.31 0.40 -19.61
CA THR A 5 3.83 -0.83 -20.23
C THR A 5 4.50 -1.66 -19.13
N LEU A 6 4.75 -2.93 -19.38
CA LEU A 6 5.48 -3.77 -18.44
C LEU A 6 6.88 -3.19 -18.14
N ASP A 7 7.56 -2.71 -19.16
CA ASP A 7 8.90 -2.10 -19.01
C ASP A 7 8.84 -0.83 -18.15
N GLU A 8 7.85 0.02 -18.37
CA GLU A 8 7.65 1.22 -17.55
C GLU A 8 7.36 0.88 -16.09
N ALA A 9 6.49 -0.10 -15.85
CA ALA A 9 6.17 -0.55 -14.50
C ALA A 9 7.40 -1.13 -13.80
N ASN A 10 8.16 -1.98 -14.48
CA ASN A 10 9.39 -2.53 -13.93
C ASN A 10 10.44 -1.46 -13.65
N ALA A 11 10.55 -0.44 -14.51
CA ALA A 11 11.48 0.67 -14.29
C ALA A 11 11.10 1.50 -13.05
N LEU A 12 9.82 1.62 -12.78
CA LEU A 12 9.31 2.37 -11.63
C LEU A 12 9.35 1.56 -10.32
N LEU A 13 9.38 0.25 -10.43
CA LEU A 13 9.26 -0.66 -9.28
C LEU A 13 10.28 -0.40 -8.16
N PRO A 14 11.58 -0.11 -8.41
CA PRO A 14 12.51 0.17 -7.32
C PRO A 14 12.09 1.37 -6.46
N THR A 15 11.60 2.44 -7.08
CA THR A 15 11.11 3.62 -6.38
C THR A 15 9.86 3.29 -5.58
N VAL A 16 8.90 2.62 -6.21
CA VAL A 16 7.63 2.23 -5.58
C VAL A 16 7.88 1.26 -4.42
N ARG A 17 8.82 0.33 -4.58
CA ARG A 17 9.19 -0.61 -3.52
C ARG A 17 9.60 0.12 -2.24
N LEU A 18 10.46 1.12 -2.32
CA LEU A 18 10.91 1.88 -1.15
C LEU A 18 9.74 2.57 -0.44
N ILE A 19 8.84 3.14 -1.21
CA ILE A 19 7.65 3.82 -0.67
C ILE A 19 6.73 2.80 0.00
N ILE A 20 6.46 1.68 -0.65
CA ILE A 20 5.60 0.62 -0.12
C ILE A 20 6.20 -0.02 1.13
N GLU A 21 7.51 -0.19 1.20
CA GLU A 21 8.18 -0.68 2.41
C GLU A 21 7.93 0.26 3.59
N ALA A 22 8.02 1.57 3.36
CA ALA A 22 7.75 2.56 4.40
C ALA A 22 6.29 2.52 4.85
N ILE A 23 5.35 2.40 3.93
CA ILE A 23 3.91 2.28 4.23
C ILE A 23 3.64 1.02 5.04
N SER A 24 4.18 -0.12 4.62
CA SER A 24 3.97 -1.39 5.30
C SER A 24 4.50 -1.36 6.74
N ARG A 25 5.68 -0.78 6.96
CA ARG A 25 6.23 -0.60 8.30
C ARG A 25 5.36 0.30 9.18
N ALA A 26 4.90 1.42 8.61
CA ALA A 26 4.03 2.35 9.34
C ALA A 26 2.69 1.69 9.66
N HIS A 27 2.13 0.94 8.73
CA HIS A 27 0.87 0.21 8.94
C HIS A 27 0.98 -0.81 10.07
N ARG A 28 2.10 -1.52 10.16
CA ARG A 28 2.34 -2.47 11.26
C ARG A 28 2.44 -1.76 12.60
N ARG A 29 3.04 -0.56 12.66
CA ARG A 29 3.10 0.24 13.89
C ARG A 29 1.71 0.68 14.33
N VAL A 30 0.87 1.10 13.38
CA VAL A 30 -0.52 1.48 13.66
C VAL A 30 -1.30 0.28 14.17
N ALA A 31 -1.20 -0.87 13.52
CA ALA A 31 -1.90 -2.09 13.93
C ALA A 31 -1.49 -2.54 15.33
N ALA A 32 -0.19 -2.49 15.64
CA ALA A 32 0.33 -2.87 16.96
C ALA A 32 -0.17 -1.97 18.08
N ARG A 33 -0.57 -0.73 17.79
CA ARG A 33 -1.04 0.23 18.79
C ARG A 33 -2.55 0.48 18.74
N ARG A 34 -3.26 -0.26 17.92
CA ARG A 34 -4.71 -0.05 17.74
C ARG A 34 -5.48 -0.17 19.06
N GLU A 35 -5.18 -1.18 19.86
CA GLU A 35 -5.86 -1.39 21.14
C GLU A 35 -5.57 -0.24 22.10
N ALA A 36 -4.32 0.16 22.23
CA ALA A 36 -3.94 1.29 23.07
C ALA A 36 -4.62 2.59 22.60
N ALA A 37 -4.74 2.80 21.30
CA ALA A 37 -5.43 3.96 20.74
C ALA A 37 -6.92 3.95 21.08
N GLN A 38 -7.57 2.79 21.03
CA GLN A 38 -8.98 2.63 21.39
C GLN A 38 -9.21 2.91 22.87
N VAL A 39 -8.35 2.41 23.74
CA VAL A 39 -8.42 2.65 25.19
C VAL A 39 -8.22 4.13 25.50
N ALA A 40 -7.24 4.78 24.88
CA ALA A 40 -6.99 6.21 25.06
C ALA A 40 -8.18 7.05 24.59
N ALA A 41 -8.80 6.71 23.47
CA ALA A 41 -9.98 7.40 22.96
C ALA A 41 -11.17 7.27 23.92
N ALA A 42 -11.39 6.10 24.49
CA ALA A 42 -12.43 5.88 25.51
C ALA A 42 -12.16 6.71 26.77
N GLY A 43 -10.90 6.74 27.22
CA GLY A 43 -10.48 7.57 28.37
C GLY A 43 -10.68 9.06 28.12
N ALA A 44 -10.39 9.54 26.92
CA ALA A 44 -10.60 10.94 26.54
C ALA A 44 -12.07 11.31 26.55
N ALA A 45 -12.95 10.40 26.13
CA ALA A 45 -14.39 10.61 26.16
C ALA A 45 -14.93 10.76 27.59
N LEU A 46 -14.23 10.20 28.58
CA LEU A 46 -14.57 10.31 30.00
C LEU A 46 -13.84 11.45 30.73
N GLY A 47 -13.18 12.34 29.98
CA GLY A 47 -12.49 13.49 30.55
C GLY A 47 -11.02 13.24 30.91
N GLY A 48 -10.48 12.09 30.54
CA GLY A 48 -9.06 11.78 30.73
C GLY A 48 -8.63 10.81 29.65
N GLY A 49 -7.44 10.93 29.15
CA GLY A 49 -6.96 10.00 28.17
C GLY A 49 -5.52 10.33 27.80
N TYR A 50 -4.65 9.38 28.06
CA TYR A 50 -3.26 9.47 27.69
C TYR A 50 -2.82 8.15 27.06
N MET A 51 -2.19 8.26 25.89
CA MET A 51 -1.66 7.09 25.21
C MET A 51 -0.13 7.24 25.12
N PRO A 52 0.65 6.39 25.82
CA PRO A 52 2.09 6.38 25.65
C PRO A 52 2.46 6.12 24.18
N GLY A 53 3.34 6.95 23.64
CA GLY A 53 3.75 6.83 22.25
C GLY A 53 2.76 7.38 21.24
N ALA A 54 1.81 8.23 21.66
CA ALA A 54 0.84 8.87 20.78
C ALA A 54 1.49 9.60 19.60
N GLU A 55 2.64 10.25 19.84
CA GLU A 55 3.37 10.95 18.79
C GLU A 55 3.85 10.00 17.70
N LYS A 56 4.34 8.81 18.06
CA LYS A 56 4.78 7.79 17.12
C LYS A 56 3.61 7.20 16.33
N TYR A 57 2.48 7.04 17.00
CA TYR A 57 1.25 6.57 16.36
C TYR A 57 0.78 7.57 15.30
N LEU A 58 0.71 8.85 15.66
CA LEU A 58 0.33 9.92 14.73
C LEU A 58 1.33 10.05 13.57
N ALA A 59 2.63 9.94 13.87
CA ALA A 59 3.66 9.98 12.83
C ALA A 59 3.49 8.82 11.84
N ALA A 60 3.14 7.63 12.32
CA ALA A 60 2.88 6.48 11.44
C ALA A 60 1.65 6.71 10.54
N LEU A 61 0.58 7.28 11.09
CA LEU A 61 -0.61 7.64 10.30
C LEU A 61 -0.28 8.66 9.22
N LEU A 62 0.52 9.68 9.56
CA LEU A 62 0.95 10.70 8.59
C LEU A 62 1.84 10.09 7.51
N THR A 63 2.74 9.20 7.86
CA THR A 63 3.58 8.49 6.88
C THR A 63 2.73 7.72 5.89
N ILE A 64 1.71 6.99 6.36
CA ILE A 64 0.81 6.25 5.48
C ILE A 64 0.11 7.22 4.52
N ALA A 65 -0.43 8.32 5.02
CA ALA A 65 -1.13 9.29 4.20
C ALA A 65 -0.24 9.93 3.13
N GLU A 66 0.94 10.41 3.52
CA GLU A 66 1.88 11.07 2.62
C GLU A 66 2.42 10.12 1.55
N ARG A 67 2.86 8.95 1.97
CA ARG A 67 3.44 7.95 1.06
C ARG A 67 2.41 7.35 0.13
N SER A 68 1.19 7.14 0.62
CA SER A 68 0.07 6.69 -0.22
C SER A 68 -0.24 7.72 -1.30
N GLY A 69 -0.21 8.99 -0.96
CA GLY A 69 -0.38 10.08 -1.92
C GLY A 69 0.70 10.06 -3.01
N GLU A 70 1.94 9.77 -2.66
CA GLU A 70 3.03 9.64 -3.63
C GLU A 70 2.78 8.49 -4.61
N ILE A 71 2.36 7.33 -4.11
CA ILE A 71 2.03 6.16 -4.94
C ILE A 71 0.88 6.48 -5.90
N GLU A 72 -0.19 7.07 -5.37
CA GLU A 72 -1.35 7.44 -6.19
C GLU A 72 -0.99 8.47 -7.26
N ALA A 73 -0.13 9.44 -6.92
CA ALA A 73 0.35 10.45 -7.87
C ALA A 73 1.16 9.83 -9.02
N LEU A 74 1.82 8.70 -8.78
CA LEU A 74 2.53 7.96 -9.82
C LEU A 74 1.59 7.15 -10.72
N GLY A 75 0.32 7.04 -10.35
CA GLY A 75 -0.67 6.25 -11.09
C GLY A 75 -0.74 4.78 -10.66
N VAL A 76 -0.06 4.42 -9.58
CA VAL A 76 -0.04 3.06 -9.02
C VAL A 76 -1.14 2.93 -7.97
N GLN A 77 -1.76 1.76 -7.89
CA GLN A 77 -2.85 1.49 -6.96
C GLN A 77 -2.36 0.62 -5.81
N ILE A 78 -2.66 1.02 -4.58
CA ILE A 78 -2.35 0.21 -3.39
C ILE A 78 -3.58 -0.65 -3.09
N LYS A 79 -3.40 -1.95 -3.05
CA LYS A 79 -4.50 -2.90 -2.78
C LYS A 79 -4.47 -3.45 -1.36
N ASP A 80 -3.29 -3.54 -0.75
CA ASP A 80 -3.15 -4.00 0.62
C ASP A 80 -1.93 -3.31 1.24
N TYR A 81 -2.17 -2.50 2.27
CA TYR A 81 -1.12 -1.71 2.93
C TYR A 81 -0.15 -2.57 3.74
N GLU A 82 -0.67 -3.61 4.40
CA GLU A 82 0.15 -4.46 5.25
C GLU A 82 1.04 -5.38 4.43
N ARG A 83 0.47 -6.02 3.41
CA ARG A 83 1.18 -6.94 2.53
C ARG A 83 2.02 -6.22 1.48
N GLY A 84 1.81 -4.93 1.30
CA GLY A 84 2.49 -4.17 0.25
C GLY A 84 2.11 -4.64 -1.14
N LEU A 85 0.81 -4.88 -1.35
CA LEU A 85 0.27 -5.34 -2.62
C LEU A 85 -0.12 -4.13 -3.48
N ILE A 86 0.43 -4.05 -4.67
CA ILE A 86 0.21 -2.94 -5.60
C ILE A 86 -0.14 -3.42 -6.99
N ASP A 87 -0.86 -2.59 -7.72
CA ASP A 87 -1.26 -2.83 -9.09
C ASP A 87 -0.90 -1.65 -9.99
N PHE A 88 -0.39 -1.98 -11.18
CA PHE A 88 -0.09 -1.02 -12.23
C PHE A 88 -1.06 -1.26 -13.39
N PRO A 89 -1.97 -0.32 -13.69
CA PRO A 89 -2.86 -0.48 -14.84
C PRO A 89 -2.06 -0.57 -16.14
N THR A 90 -2.44 -1.51 -16.98
CA THR A 90 -1.79 -1.73 -18.28
C THR A 90 -2.84 -2.10 -19.34
N LEU A 91 -2.48 -1.89 -20.59
CA LEU A 91 -3.30 -2.34 -21.71
C LEU A 91 -2.77 -3.69 -22.18
N ARG A 92 -3.65 -4.70 -22.21
CA ARG A 92 -3.31 -6.04 -22.67
C ARG A 92 -4.42 -6.53 -23.58
N GLU A 93 -4.05 -6.84 -24.83
CA GLU A 93 -5.01 -7.33 -25.83
C GLU A 93 -6.27 -6.44 -25.94
N GLY A 94 -6.07 -5.12 -25.95
CA GLY A 94 -7.14 -4.17 -26.15
C GLY A 94 -7.98 -3.85 -24.92
N ARG A 95 -7.65 -4.40 -23.75
CA ARG A 95 -8.38 -4.12 -22.51
C ARG A 95 -7.43 -3.77 -21.37
N VAL A 96 -7.96 -3.04 -20.39
CA VAL A 96 -7.19 -2.66 -19.21
C VAL A 96 -7.19 -3.80 -18.20
N VAL A 97 -5.98 -4.21 -17.81
CA VAL A 97 -5.76 -5.20 -16.75
C VAL A 97 -4.76 -4.60 -15.76
N LEU A 98 -4.43 -5.33 -14.71
CA LEU A 98 -3.54 -4.85 -13.66
C LEU A 98 -2.31 -5.74 -13.54
N LEU A 99 -1.13 -5.13 -13.71
CA LEU A 99 0.13 -5.78 -13.39
C LEU A 99 0.27 -5.77 -11.87
N CYS A 100 0.52 -6.92 -11.27
CA CYS A 100 0.44 -7.10 -9.82
C CYS A 100 1.79 -7.46 -9.22
N TRP A 101 2.14 -6.78 -8.13
CA TRP A 101 3.37 -7.04 -7.40
C TRP A 101 3.13 -6.89 -5.89
N GLN A 102 3.82 -7.69 -5.10
CA GLN A 102 3.71 -7.67 -3.65
C GLN A 102 5.11 -7.67 -3.03
N LEU A 103 5.28 -6.98 -1.90
CA LEU A 103 6.52 -7.03 -1.12
C LEU A 103 6.94 -8.47 -0.85
N GLY A 104 8.22 -8.75 -1.08
CA GLY A 104 8.78 -10.09 -0.95
C GLY A 104 8.87 -10.84 -2.27
N GLU A 105 8.21 -10.37 -3.31
CA GLU A 105 8.40 -10.91 -4.66
C GLU A 105 9.67 -10.34 -5.28
N GLY A 106 10.07 -10.84 -6.43
CA GLY A 106 11.33 -10.48 -7.06
C GLY A 106 11.44 -9.03 -7.54
N ASP A 107 12.50 -8.74 -8.27
CA ASP A 107 12.81 -7.39 -8.73
C ASP A 107 12.04 -6.98 -9.99
N SER A 108 11.25 -7.88 -10.54
CA SER A 108 10.42 -7.62 -11.70
C SER A 108 9.00 -8.13 -11.47
N ILE A 109 8.06 -7.53 -12.21
CA ILE A 109 6.65 -7.91 -12.14
C ILE A 109 6.45 -9.18 -12.96
N GLU A 110 5.86 -10.20 -12.35
CA GLU A 110 5.67 -11.52 -12.95
C GLU A 110 4.19 -11.91 -13.11
N TRP A 111 3.27 -11.08 -12.60
CA TRP A 111 1.85 -11.42 -12.51
C TRP A 111 0.97 -10.31 -13.03
N TRP A 112 -0.19 -10.69 -13.54
CA TRP A 112 -1.26 -9.76 -13.88
C TRP A 112 -2.61 -10.39 -13.51
N HIS A 113 -3.63 -9.56 -13.36
CA HIS A 113 -5.00 -10.03 -13.16
C HIS A 113 -5.98 -9.07 -13.81
N ASP A 114 -7.19 -9.57 -14.08
CA ASP A 114 -8.28 -8.72 -14.56
C ASP A 114 -8.68 -7.72 -13.47
N MET A 115 -9.31 -6.62 -13.88
CA MET A 115 -9.70 -5.54 -12.96
C MET A 115 -10.47 -6.02 -11.74
N GLU A 116 -11.29 -7.06 -11.89
CA GLU A 116 -12.16 -7.55 -10.82
C GLU A 116 -11.67 -8.84 -10.16
N ALA A 117 -10.61 -9.44 -10.68
CA ALA A 117 -10.16 -10.75 -10.19
C ALA A 117 -9.36 -10.67 -8.87
N GLY A 118 -8.64 -9.60 -8.65
CA GLY A 118 -7.80 -9.44 -7.47
C GLY A 118 -6.64 -10.42 -7.40
N PHE A 119 -6.00 -10.48 -6.22
CA PHE A 119 -4.81 -11.31 -6.00
C PHE A 119 -5.04 -12.80 -6.30
N ALA A 120 -6.18 -13.33 -5.89
CA ALA A 120 -6.50 -14.75 -6.11
C ALA A 120 -6.63 -15.13 -7.59
N GLY A 121 -6.90 -14.16 -8.46
CA GLY A 121 -7.03 -14.37 -9.88
C GLY A 121 -5.76 -14.07 -10.68
N ARG A 122 -4.61 -13.98 -10.03
CA ARG A 122 -3.33 -13.68 -10.70
C ARG A 122 -2.97 -14.74 -11.72
N GLN A 123 -2.44 -14.27 -12.83
CA GLN A 123 -1.96 -15.11 -13.93
C GLN A 123 -0.51 -14.69 -14.24
N PRO A 124 0.36 -15.65 -14.63
CA PRO A 124 1.74 -15.31 -14.99
C PRO A 124 1.78 -14.50 -16.27
N ILE A 125 2.71 -13.56 -16.32
CA ILE A 125 2.99 -12.78 -17.53
C ILE A 125 3.71 -13.68 -18.59
#